data_22af781ea45609f3785726e14d2e33ef
#
_entry.id   22af781ea45609f3785726e14d2e33ef
#
_cell.length_a   1.000
_cell.length_b   1.000
_cell.length_c   1.000
_cell.angle_alpha   90.00
_cell.angle_beta   90.00
_cell.angle_gamma   90.00
#
_symmetry.space_group_name_H-M   'P 1'
#
loop_
_entity.id
_entity.type
_entity.pdbx_description
1 polymer ?
#
loop_
_entity_poly.entity_id
_entity_poly.type
_entity_poly.pdbx_seq_one_letter_code
_entity_poly.pdbx_strand_id
1 'polypeptide(L)'
;MSERSERIKNLLKLREFLKKRIEKLEREVLQLREMVEALDQVLLEQTLVTADQLKLEPEIQQPRDVEERRLTSEDGTLIGIARVNKRTGSIVFIPTENVVVDARERPISSFLVKKVEEYGGRCEVDEYPDGRLRAIRIQVEEPQNLERIFRALRWAVTKSLVQ
;
A
#
# COMPACT_ATOMS: atom_id res chain seq x y z
N MET A 1 -64.12 11.21 -17.90
CA MET A 1 -63.09 11.26 -16.85
C MET A 1 -61.96 12.15 -17.25
N SER A 2 -61.50 12.94 -16.34
CA SER A 2 -60.46 13.88 -16.63
C SER A 2 -59.08 13.19 -16.71
N GLU A 3 -58.22 13.72 -17.55
CA GLU A 3 -56.83 13.31 -17.65
C GLU A 3 -56.12 13.32 -16.27
N ARG A 4 -56.57 14.22 -15.40
CA ARG A 4 -56.09 14.35 -14.02
C ARG A 4 -56.29 13.07 -13.20
N SER A 5 -57.46 12.43 -13.37
CA SER A 5 -57.81 11.18 -12.68
C SER A 5 -56.90 10.02 -13.11
N GLU A 6 -56.56 9.93 -14.41
CA GLU A 6 -55.68 8.92 -14.94
C GLU A 6 -54.24 9.12 -14.49
N ARG A 7 -53.78 10.37 -14.44
CA ARG A 7 -52.47 10.72 -13.91
C ARG A 7 -52.32 10.30 -12.46
N ILE A 8 -53.33 10.55 -11.65
CA ILE A 8 -53.32 10.16 -10.24
C ILE A 8 -53.27 8.63 -10.11
N LYS A 9 -54.03 7.89 -10.89
CA LYS A 9 -53.96 6.41 -10.91
C LYS A 9 -52.60 5.92 -11.30
N ASN A 10 -51.99 6.48 -12.32
CA ASN A 10 -50.66 6.10 -12.78
C ASN A 10 -49.60 6.40 -11.74
N LEU A 11 -49.70 7.55 -11.07
CA LEU A 11 -48.79 7.91 -9.98
C LEU A 11 -48.91 6.98 -8.78
N LEU A 12 -50.15 6.57 -8.44
CA LEU A 12 -50.38 5.59 -7.38
C LEU A 12 -49.78 4.22 -7.71
N LYS A 13 -49.92 3.77 -8.95
CA LYS A 13 -49.33 2.53 -9.41
C LYS A 13 -47.80 2.60 -9.36
N LEU A 14 -47.22 3.71 -9.79
CA LEU A 14 -45.78 3.94 -9.72
C LEU A 14 -45.33 3.94 -8.26
N ARG A 15 -46.04 4.59 -7.38
CA ARG A 15 -45.75 4.59 -5.95
C ARG A 15 -45.75 3.18 -5.36
N GLU A 16 -46.75 2.36 -5.69
CA GLU A 16 -46.80 0.97 -5.24
C GLU A 16 -45.63 0.16 -5.78
N PHE A 17 -45.28 0.35 -7.04
CA PHE A 17 -44.11 -0.30 -7.64
C PHE A 17 -42.82 0.09 -6.92
N LEU A 18 -42.63 1.36 -6.64
CA LEU A 18 -41.46 1.85 -5.94
C LEU A 18 -41.36 1.32 -4.51
N LYS A 19 -42.51 1.26 -3.80
CA LYS A 19 -42.55 0.69 -2.45
C LYS A 19 -42.12 -0.78 -2.45
N LYS A 20 -42.64 -1.58 -3.38
CA LYS A 20 -42.26 -2.99 -3.52
C LYS A 20 -40.78 -3.14 -3.85
N ARG A 21 -40.26 -2.25 -4.69
CA ARG A 21 -38.85 -2.26 -5.04
C ARG A 21 -37.98 -1.92 -3.85
N ILE A 22 -38.37 -0.95 -3.06
CA ILE A 22 -37.68 -0.58 -1.81
C ILE A 22 -37.65 -1.75 -0.84
N GLU A 23 -38.77 -2.42 -0.63
CA GLU A 23 -38.87 -3.58 0.25
C GLU A 23 -37.94 -4.71 -0.22
N LYS A 24 -37.90 -4.94 -1.53
CA LYS A 24 -36.98 -5.95 -2.12
C LYS A 24 -35.52 -5.58 -1.91
N LEU A 25 -35.18 -4.32 -2.13
CA LEU A 25 -33.80 -3.82 -1.92
C LEU A 25 -33.41 -3.90 -0.44
N GLU A 26 -34.30 -3.58 0.46
CA GLU A 26 -34.05 -3.69 1.90
C GLU A 26 -33.76 -5.14 2.30
N ARG A 27 -34.49 -6.09 1.74
CA ARG A 27 -34.24 -7.52 1.96
C ARG A 27 -32.89 -7.95 1.39
N GLU A 28 -32.54 -7.49 0.20
CA GLU A 28 -31.25 -7.76 -0.40
C GLU A 28 -30.10 -7.19 0.43
N VAL A 29 -30.27 -5.97 0.94
CA VAL A 29 -29.28 -5.33 1.83
C VAL A 29 -29.10 -6.14 3.11
N LEU A 30 -30.19 -6.60 3.70
CA LEU A 30 -30.16 -7.41 4.91
C LEU A 30 -29.40 -8.73 4.65
N GLN A 31 -29.68 -9.41 3.55
CA GLN A 31 -28.99 -10.64 3.17
C GLN A 31 -27.48 -10.41 2.96
N LEU A 32 -27.15 -9.31 2.29
CA LEU A 32 -25.73 -8.97 2.04
C LEU A 32 -24.99 -8.67 3.35
N ARG A 33 -25.66 -7.98 4.28
CA ARG A 33 -25.09 -7.72 5.62
C ARG A 33 -24.85 -9.01 6.39
N GLU A 34 -25.77 -9.96 6.33
CA GLU A 34 -25.61 -11.27 6.95
C GLU A 34 -24.42 -12.03 6.34
N MET A 35 -24.24 -11.95 5.03
CA MET A 35 -23.09 -12.54 4.35
C MET A 35 -21.77 -11.90 4.79
N VAL A 36 -21.76 -10.57 4.91
CA VAL A 36 -20.57 -9.84 5.38
C VAL A 36 -20.24 -10.25 6.81
N GLU A 37 -21.22 -10.34 7.69
CA GLU A 37 -21.00 -10.80 9.07
C GLU A 37 -20.43 -12.22 9.12
N ALA A 38 -20.97 -13.11 8.29
CA ALA A 38 -20.46 -14.49 8.19
C ALA A 38 -19.01 -14.52 7.71
N LEU A 39 -18.67 -13.69 6.71
CA LEU A 39 -17.29 -13.56 6.23
C LEU A 39 -16.38 -12.96 7.30
N ASP A 40 -16.85 -11.97 8.02
CA ASP A 40 -16.07 -11.34 9.10
C ASP A 40 -15.76 -12.36 10.20
N GLN A 41 -16.71 -13.23 10.54
CA GLN A 41 -16.48 -14.30 11.51
C GLN A 41 -15.42 -15.30 11.03
N VAL A 42 -15.50 -15.71 9.76
CA VAL A 42 -14.52 -16.63 9.17
C VAL A 42 -13.14 -15.98 9.16
N LEU A 43 -13.06 -14.71 8.75
CA LEU A 43 -11.80 -13.95 8.75
C LEU A 43 -11.23 -13.81 10.16
N LEU A 44 -12.10 -13.55 11.13
CA LEU A 44 -11.67 -13.43 12.54
C LEU A 44 -11.12 -14.77 13.05
N GLU A 45 -11.79 -15.88 12.77
CA GLU A 45 -11.33 -17.22 13.15
C GLU A 45 -9.98 -17.53 12.50
N GLN A 46 -9.82 -17.24 11.21
CA GLN A 46 -8.55 -17.44 10.51
C GLN A 46 -7.45 -16.52 11.06
N THR A 47 -7.80 -15.30 11.37
CA THR A 47 -6.86 -14.37 11.98
C THR A 47 -6.43 -14.82 13.37
N LEU A 48 -7.34 -15.36 14.16
CA LEU A 48 -7.03 -15.92 15.48
C LEU A 48 -6.14 -17.15 15.37
N VAL A 49 -6.43 -18.04 14.42
CA VAL A 49 -5.58 -19.22 14.16
C VAL A 49 -4.20 -18.77 13.72
N THR A 50 -4.13 -17.78 12.83
CA THR A 50 -2.87 -17.21 12.38
C THR A 50 -2.13 -16.55 13.55
N ALA A 51 -2.85 -15.82 14.41
CA ALA A 51 -2.27 -15.19 15.60
C ALA A 51 -1.75 -16.24 16.60
N ASP A 52 -2.44 -17.37 16.76
CA ASP A 52 -1.97 -18.47 17.60
C ASP A 52 -0.73 -19.14 17.02
N GLN A 53 -0.69 -19.32 15.71
CA GLN A 53 0.52 -19.77 15.00
C GLN A 53 1.66 -18.75 15.16
N LEU A 54 1.34 -17.47 15.13
CA LEU A 54 2.27 -16.37 15.34
C LEU A 54 2.83 -16.34 16.77
N LYS A 55 2.03 -16.74 17.76
CA LYS A 55 2.49 -16.85 19.16
C LYS A 55 3.48 -17.99 19.35
N LEU A 56 3.43 -19.02 18.48
CA LEU A 56 4.37 -20.13 18.49
C LEU A 56 5.72 -19.73 17.86
N GLU A 57 5.72 -18.70 17.03
CA GLU A 57 6.92 -18.13 16.41
C GLU A 57 6.96 -16.60 16.58
N PRO A 58 7.00 -16.09 17.83
CA PRO A 58 6.84 -14.66 18.07
C PRO A 58 7.98 -13.79 17.54
N GLU A 59 9.13 -14.40 17.24
CA GLU A 59 10.30 -13.66 16.76
C GLU A 59 10.26 -13.34 15.28
N ILE A 60 9.51 -14.13 14.49
CA ILE A 60 9.51 -14.00 13.03
C ILE A 60 8.65 -12.83 12.56
N GLN A 61 7.70 -12.39 13.38
CA GLN A 61 6.71 -11.41 12.95
C GLN A 61 6.60 -10.17 13.82
N GLN A 62 7.47 -10.03 14.80
CA GLN A 62 7.49 -8.79 15.55
C GLN A 62 8.17 -7.70 14.73
N PRO A 63 7.54 -6.53 14.59
CA PRO A 63 8.12 -5.42 13.83
C PRO A 63 9.36 -4.80 14.49
N ARG A 64 9.92 -5.42 15.52
CA ARG A 64 11.13 -4.94 16.20
C ARG A 64 12.34 -4.89 15.28
N ASP A 65 12.42 -5.79 14.30
CA ASP A 65 13.53 -5.83 13.35
C ASP A 65 13.29 -4.91 12.15
N VAL A 66 12.08 -4.42 11.98
CA VAL A 66 11.71 -3.51 10.89
C VAL A 66 11.55 -2.10 11.44
N GLU A 67 12.38 -1.21 10.95
CA GLU A 67 12.35 0.21 11.29
C GLU A 67 11.84 1.00 10.09
N GLU A 68 10.87 1.87 10.31
CA GLU A 68 10.42 2.82 9.30
C GLU A 68 11.20 4.11 9.45
N ARG A 69 11.86 4.53 8.39
CA ARG A 69 12.62 5.78 8.34
C ARG A 69 12.00 6.71 7.32
N ARG A 70 11.75 7.93 7.74
CA ARG A 70 11.24 8.97 6.84
C ARG A 70 12.41 9.66 6.17
N LEU A 71 12.38 9.70 4.83
CA LEU A 71 13.34 10.46 4.06
C LEU A 71 12.77 11.84 3.76
N THR A 72 13.48 12.85 4.21
CA THR A 72 13.10 14.25 3.99
C THR A 72 14.18 14.95 3.19
N SER A 73 13.76 15.92 2.37
CA SER A 73 14.68 16.79 1.67
C SER A 73 15.26 17.85 2.60
N GLU A 74 16.21 18.64 2.11
CA GLU A 74 16.85 19.70 2.88
C GLU A 74 15.86 20.76 3.36
N ASP A 75 14.79 20.99 2.62
CA ASP A 75 13.72 21.93 2.98
C ASP A 75 12.67 21.33 3.94
N GLY A 76 12.83 20.09 4.35
CA GLY A 76 11.93 19.40 5.26
C GLY A 76 10.75 18.68 4.60
N THR A 77 10.68 18.67 3.27
CA THR A 77 9.62 17.97 2.54
C THR A 77 9.83 16.47 2.62
N LEU A 78 8.78 15.73 2.96
CA LEU A 78 8.84 14.27 2.99
C LEU A 78 8.94 13.70 1.57
N ILE A 79 10.03 13.00 1.29
CA ILE A 79 10.28 12.37 -0.01
C ILE A 79 9.62 11.00 -0.07
N GLY A 80 9.73 10.23 0.99
CA GLY A 80 9.19 8.88 1.05
C GLY A 80 9.52 8.19 2.36
N ILE A 81 9.13 6.92 2.44
CA ILE A 81 9.33 6.08 3.61
C ILE A 81 10.16 4.87 3.22
N ALA A 82 11.21 4.61 3.98
CA ALA A 82 12.05 3.43 3.84
C ALA A 82 11.79 2.48 5.00
N ARG A 83 11.52 1.22 4.67
CA ARG A 83 11.43 0.14 5.66
C ARG A 83 12.73 -0.64 5.66
N VAL A 84 13.44 -0.58 6.75
CA VAL A 84 14.72 -1.23 6.93
C VAL A 84 14.54 -2.43 7.84
N ASN A 85 14.82 -3.62 7.33
CA ASN A 85 14.81 -4.85 8.12
C ASN A 85 16.25 -5.25 8.41
N LYS A 86 16.69 -5.02 9.64
CA LYS A 86 18.06 -5.31 10.08
C LYS A 86 18.37 -6.80 10.14
N ARG A 87 17.34 -7.62 10.31
CA ARG A 87 17.50 -9.07 10.40
C ARG A 87 17.77 -9.71 9.05
N THR A 88 16.97 -9.34 8.04
CA THR A 88 17.10 -9.90 6.70
C THR A 88 18.06 -9.12 5.80
N GLY A 89 18.46 -7.93 6.22
CA GLY A 89 19.30 -7.07 5.40
C GLY A 89 18.56 -6.44 4.22
N SER A 90 17.29 -6.14 4.38
CA SER A 90 16.48 -5.58 3.31
C SER A 90 16.05 -4.14 3.57
N ILE A 91 15.95 -3.37 2.50
CA ILE A 91 15.42 -2.01 2.52
C ILE A 91 14.38 -1.91 1.39
N VAL A 92 13.20 -1.41 1.72
CA VAL A 92 12.16 -1.10 0.74
C VAL A 92 11.83 0.39 0.86
N PHE A 93 12.05 1.13 -0.20
CA PHE A 93 11.76 2.56 -0.25
C PHE A 93 10.57 2.80 -1.17
N ILE A 94 9.60 3.59 -0.68
CA ILE A 94 8.41 3.98 -1.44
C ILE A 94 8.31 5.51 -1.34
N PRO A 95 8.36 6.23 -2.48
CA PRO A 95 8.18 7.68 -2.48
C PRO A 95 6.75 8.06 -2.18
N THR A 96 6.55 9.25 -1.62
CA THR A 96 5.21 9.79 -1.37
C THR A 96 4.55 10.21 -2.69
N GLU A 97 3.23 10.24 -2.71
CA GLU A 97 2.45 10.61 -3.90
C GLU A 97 2.73 12.05 -4.36
N ASN A 98 3.08 12.91 -3.44
CA ASN A 98 3.30 14.34 -3.72
C ASN A 98 4.68 14.64 -4.30
N VAL A 99 5.56 13.65 -4.35
CA VAL A 99 6.94 13.83 -4.78
C VAL A 99 7.22 12.96 -5.99
N VAL A 100 7.87 13.52 -6.99
CA VAL A 100 8.29 12.82 -8.19
C VAL A 100 9.80 12.58 -8.13
N VAL A 101 10.20 11.31 -8.18
CA VAL A 101 11.60 10.90 -8.24
C VAL A 101 11.81 10.23 -9.60
N ASP A 102 12.85 10.65 -10.32
CA ASP A 102 13.18 10.05 -11.60
C ASP A 102 14.06 8.82 -11.40
N ALA A 103 13.47 7.65 -11.66
CA ALA A 103 14.16 6.36 -11.49
C ALA A 103 15.28 6.14 -12.52
N ARG A 104 15.27 6.87 -13.62
CA ARG A 104 16.25 6.73 -14.69
C ARG A 104 17.47 7.63 -14.53
N GLU A 105 17.45 8.55 -13.56
CA GLU A 105 18.59 9.39 -13.25
C GLU A 105 19.77 8.57 -12.76
N ARG A 106 20.97 9.01 -13.07
CA ARG A 106 22.21 8.31 -12.70
C ARG A 106 22.36 7.97 -11.22
N PRO A 107 21.99 8.87 -10.28
CA PRO A 107 22.12 8.54 -8.87
C PRO A 107 21.39 7.26 -8.48
N ILE A 108 20.23 6.99 -9.07
CA ILE A 108 19.45 5.77 -8.81
C ILE A 108 19.86 4.65 -9.76
N SER A 109 19.83 4.91 -11.07
CA SER A 109 20.01 3.86 -12.08
C SER A 109 21.42 3.27 -12.14
N SER A 110 22.42 4.04 -11.74
CA SER A 110 23.82 3.64 -11.82
C SER A 110 24.52 3.61 -10.47
N PHE A 111 24.57 4.74 -9.77
CA PHE A 111 25.32 4.86 -8.52
C PHE A 111 24.78 3.93 -7.42
N LEU A 112 23.49 3.98 -7.15
CA LEU A 112 22.89 3.18 -6.09
C LEU A 112 23.02 1.69 -6.38
N VAL A 113 22.74 1.27 -7.60
CA VAL A 113 22.83 -0.13 -8.02
C VAL A 113 24.25 -0.65 -7.85
N LYS A 114 25.26 0.10 -8.32
CA LYS A 114 26.66 -0.26 -8.15
C LYS A 114 27.08 -0.33 -6.70
N LYS A 115 26.62 0.62 -5.90
CA LYS A 115 26.96 0.68 -4.47
C LYS A 115 26.43 -0.53 -3.73
N VAL A 116 25.18 -0.95 -4.04
CA VAL A 116 24.59 -2.15 -3.46
C VAL A 116 25.36 -3.40 -3.89
N GLU A 117 25.74 -3.49 -5.17
CA GLU A 117 26.51 -4.61 -5.69
C GLU A 117 27.90 -4.72 -5.06
N GLU A 118 28.55 -3.59 -4.77
CA GLU A 118 29.84 -3.57 -4.05
C GLU A 118 29.76 -4.25 -2.68
N TYR A 119 28.60 -4.17 -2.03
CA TYR A 119 28.37 -4.81 -0.74
C TYR A 119 27.74 -6.21 -0.86
N GLY A 120 27.78 -6.79 -2.05
CA GLY A 120 27.24 -8.13 -2.29
C GLY A 120 25.73 -8.23 -2.31
N GLY A 121 25.05 -7.08 -2.47
CA GLY A 121 23.60 -7.03 -2.47
C GLY A 121 22.97 -6.96 -3.85
N ARG A 122 21.65 -6.94 -3.86
CA ARG A 122 20.83 -6.75 -5.06
C ARG A 122 19.98 -5.50 -4.88
N CYS A 123 19.86 -4.72 -5.94
CA CYS A 123 19.00 -3.56 -5.98
C CYS A 123 18.01 -3.69 -7.14
N GLU A 124 16.75 -3.69 -6.83
CA GLU A 124 15.67 -3.69 -7.82
C GLU A 124 14.98 -2.33 -7.78
N VAL A 125 14.98 -1.66 -8.92
CA VAL A 125 14.30 -0.38 -9.10
C VAL A 125 13.03 -0.62 -9.89
N ASP A 126 11.91 -0.35 -9.28
CA ASP A 126 10.60 -0.47 -9.90
C ASP A 126 10.13 0.92 -10.31
N GLU A 127 9.78 1.08 -11.57
CA GLU A 127 9.38 2.37 -12.13
C GLU A 127 8.04 2.30 -12.83
N TYR A 128 7.35 3.44 -12.87
CA TYR A 128 6.17 3.59 -13.72
C TYR A 128 6.59 3.70 -15.18
N PRO A 129 5.67 3.47 -16.15
CA PRO A 129 5.99 3.57 -17.57
C PRO A 129 6.57 4.91 -18.01
N ASP A 130 6.29 5.99 -17.27
CA ASP A 130 6.82 7.33 -17.55
C ASP A 130 8.20 7.60 -16.93
N GLY A 131 8.78 6.62 -16.24
CA GLY A 131 10.10 6.75 -15.62
C GLY A 131 10.10 7.23 -14.17
N ARG A 132 8.93 7.54 -13.61
CA ARG A 132 8.85 7.90 -12.20
C ARG A 132 9.13 6.71 -11.31
N LEU A 133 9.85 6.94 -10.21
CA LEU A 133 10.14 5.89 -9.26
C LEU A 133 8.87 5.42 -8.55
N ARG A 134 8.66 4.12 -8.56
CA ARG A 134 7.57 3.47 -7.83
C ARG A 134 8.04 2.90 -6.50
N ALA A 135 9.13 2.16 -6.53
CA ALA A 135 9.74 1.58 -5.34
C ALA A 135 11.18 1.19 -5.61
N ILE A 136 11.99 1.13 -4.56
CA ILE A 136 13.35 0.57 -4.62
C ILE A 136 13.42 -0.53 -3.58
N ARG A 137 13.84 -1.71 -3.99
CA ARG A 137 14.06 -2.86 -3.12
C ARG A 137 15.52 -3.22 -3.11
N ILE A 138 16.10 -3.26 -1.92
CA ILE A 138 17.52 -3.59 -1.73
C ILE A 138 17.60 -4.78 -0.78
N GLN A 139 18.43 -5.74 -1.16
CA GLN A 139 18.74 -6.91 -0.34
C GLN A 139 20.24 -7.03 -0.24
N VAL A 140 20.75 -7.06 0.98
CA VAL A 140 22.18 -7.26 1.25
C VAL A 140 22.42 -8.51 2.06
N GLU A 141 23.56 -9.15 1.86
CA GLU A 141 23.95 -10.36 2.59
C GLU A 141 24.34 -10.05 4.03
N GLU A 142 25.03 -8.93 4.24
CA GLU A 142 25.51 -8.51 5.56
C GLU A 142 24.72 -7.32 6.09
N PRO A 143 23.88 -7.51 7.13
CA PRO A 143 23.10 -6.41 7.69
C PRO A 143 23.90 -5.22 8.22
N GLN A 144 25.17 -5.44 8.56
CA GLN A 144 26.05 -4.35 9.02
C GLN A 144 26.27 -3.27 7.95
N ASN A 145 26.08 -3.60 6.67
CA ASN A 145 26.23 -2.66 5.57
C ASN A 145 24.98 -1.83 5.29
N LEU A 146 23.87 -2.12 5.97
CA LEU A 146 22.59 -1.43 5.75
C LEU A 146 22.67 0.08 5.94
N GLU A 147 23.39 0.55 6.96
CA GLU A 147 23.50 1.98 7.23
C GLU A 147 24.22 2.72 6.10
N ARG A 148 25.26 2.11 5.56
CA ARG A 148 25.99 2.69 4.43
C ARG A 148 25.15 2.74 3.17
N ILE A 149 24.42 1.67 2.91
CA ILE A 149 23.53 1.57 1.77
C ILE A 149 22.35 2.52 1.94
N PHE A 150 21.81 2.65 3.14
CA PHE A 150 20.75 3.60 3.44
C PHE A 150 21.18 5.05 3.16
N ARG A 151 22.39 5.41 3.51
CA ARG A 151 22.95 6.74 3.20
C ARG A 151 23.05 6.96 1.69
N ALA A 152 23.51 5.92 0.98
CA ALA A 152 23.59 5.97 -0.48
C ALA A 152 22.21 6.12 -1.12
N LEU A 153 21.23 5.39 -0.60
CA LEU A 153 19.83 5.47 -1.03
C LEU A 153 19.28 6.89 -0.82
N ARG A 154 19.47 7.44 0.37
CA ARG A 154 19.02 8.79 0.70
C ARG A 154 19.62 9.83 -0.25
N TRP A 155 20.91 9.74 -0.47
CA TRP A 155 21.61 10.63 -1.40
C TRP A 155 21.08 10.49 -2.83
N ALA A 156 20.96 9.25 -3.30
CA ALA A 156 20.50 8.98 -4.67
C ALA A 156 19.08 9.50 -4.92
N VAL A 157 18.17 9.23 -3.99
CA VAL A 157 16.77 9.69 -4.09
C VAL A 157 16.69 11.22 -4.02
N THR A 158 17.42 11.84 -3.11
CA THR A 158 17.46 13.31 -2.99
C THR A 158 17.96 13.97 -4.28
N LYS A 159 18.99 13.41 -4.90
CA LYS A 159 19.56 13.93 -6.15
C LYS A 159 18.71 13.65 -7.37
N SER A 160 17.82 12.69 -7.29
CA SER A 160 16.92 12.32 -8.40
C SER A 160 15.53 12.95 -8.31
N LEU A 161 15.30 13.82 -7.35
CA LEU A 161 14.05 14.56 -7.22
C LEU A 161 13.83 15.47 -8.44
N VAL A 162 12.63 15.38 -8.99
CA VAL A 162 12.20 16.26 -10.07
C VAL A 162 11.62 17.53 -9.44
N GLN A 163 12.22 18.64 -9.77
CA GLN A 163 11.75 19.95 -9.31
C GLN A 163 10.67 20.53 -10.22
#